data_0539831c4ac6e3a7e3578001955e97ad
#
_entry.id   0539831c4ac6e3a7e3578001955e97ad
#
_cell.length_a   1.000
_cell.length_b   1.000
_cell.length_c   1.000
_cell.angle_alpha   90.00
_cell.angle_beta   90.00
_cell.angle_gamma   90.00
#
_symmetry.space_group_name_H-M   'P 1'
#
loop_
_entity.id
_entity.type
_entity.pdbx_description
1 polymer ?
#
loop_
_entity_poly.entity_id
_entity_poly.type
_entity_poly.pdbx_seq_one_letter_code
_entity_poly.pdbx_strand_id
1 'polypeptide(L)'
;MSEAPALPPLPQVVRKFLDATPGSLLVTSPAVDAGRWGRVLVSVADRGALRSLVLVGGVRSAVVGVFLASGDGPLTLVPRPEWPALQGIRARGVEGGWLTVLRFARPVDVGRVVAELGRQAVWPDLVGNRGVWIAGLDSPGDGVALDVVSPPASGRIEPYDERVLNPIGFDPLAAGPVVELAALDLTGGVTEGLVASLRSAAGVRVSWSGVDDVSAVAGLALAGVPVVASAAPAEMLGAALADALTAPVDLSDPLAREEHSVVQRRLAFDSFSTLAARRAHGELTGVPVTAQPAVSIVLATRRPEQVEFALRQVAKQRGVDSLELVLAPHGFTPDVGAVRALVPSHVALQVMPHPESTAFGDVLHAACRAAGGDVLLKMDDDDWYGPDVVADLLRARAYSGAELVGMAAELHYLSGEDLTVKRGHAVECYASFVAGGTMMIERAVLREVGGYRSVRKFVDAQLLAAVTAAGAAIFRTQSLGYLLRRNPTGHTWDADLAYLLDPSRVQRTWDGFHPSRLMEIAVEDLPG
;
A
#
# COMPACT_ATOMS: atom_id res chain seq x y z
N MET A 1 18.15 33.09 3.54
CA MET A 1 18.64 31.88 2.85
C MET A 1 19.91 31.46 3.57
N SER A 2 19.83 30.46 4.46
CA SER A 2 21.03 29.91 5.11
C SER A 2 21.75 29.07 4.07
N GLU A 3 23.02 29.36 3.80
CA GLU A 3 23.86 28.50 2.97
C GLU A 3 23.89 27.11 3.60
N ALA A 4 23.54 26.10 2.79
CA ALA A 4 23.69 24.72 3.22
C ALA A 4 25.15 24.46 3.59
N PRO A 5 25.45 23.77 4.70
CA PRO A 5 26.82 23.51 5.12
C PRO A 5 27.57 22.79 3.99
N ALA A 6 28.76 23.28 3.68
CA ALA A 6 29.61 22.68 2.66
C ALA A 6 29.88 21.21 3.03
N LEU A 7 29.61 20.29 2.10
CA LEU A 7 29.90 18.87 2.30
C LEU A 7 31.42 18.69 2.52
N PRO A 8 31.82 17.82 3.46
CA PRO A 8 33.22 17.49 3.65
C PRO A 8 33.83 16.89 2.35
N PRO A 9 35.14 17.04 2.15
CA PRO A 9 35.79 16.47 0.96
C PRO A 9 35.57 14.96 0.89
N LEU A 10 35.25 14.44 -0.31
CA LEU A 10 35.00 13.02 -0.51
C LEU A 10 36.19 12.16 -0.13
N PRO A 11 36.02 11.08 0.65
CA PRO A 11 37.08 10.12 0.96
C PRO A 11 37.69 9.51 -0.31
N GLN A 12 38.96 9.09 -0.22
CA GLN A 12 39.69 8.56 -1.38
C GLN A 12 38.96 7.37 -2.06
N VAL A 13 38.34 6.51 -1.26
CA VAL A 13 37.57 5.35 -1.76
C VAL A 13 36.34 5.78 -2.53
N VAL A 14 35.68 6.83 -2.09
CA VAL A 14 34.49 7.40 -2.74
C VAL A 14 34.87 8.09 -4.03
N ARG A 15 36.00 8.81 -4.08
CA ARG A 15 36.57 9.38 -5.30
C ARG A 15 36.91 8.28 -6.31
N LYS A 16 37.56 7.20 -5.89
CA LYS A 16 37.84 6.04 -6.76
C LYS A 16 36.61 5.41 -7.36
N PHE A 17 35.46 5.48 -6.70
CA PHE A 17 34.19 5.04 -7.26
C PHE A 17 33.78 5.89 -8.47
N LEU A 18 33.96 7.21 -8.40
CA LEU A 18 33.68 8.13 -9.51
C LEU A 18 34.68 7.96 -10.66
N ASP A 19 35.98 7.89 -10.33
CA ASP A 19 37.07 7.86 -11.31
C ASP A 19 37.14 6.53 -12.09
N ALA A 20 36.50 5.48 -11.59
CA ALA A 20 36.57 4.15 -12.16
C ALA A 20 35.87 3.96 -13.53
N THR A 21 35.13 4.98 -13.98
CA THR A 21 34.42 4.94 -15.27
C THR A 21 34.33 6.34 -15.88
N PRO A 22 34.71 6.54 -17.15
CA PRO A 22 34.46 7.80 -17.84
C PRO A 22 32.97 8.14 -17.87
N GLY A 23 32.62 9.41 -17.75
CA GLY A 23 31.23 9.85 -17.73
C GLY A 23 30.50 9.55 -16.43
N SER A 24 31.18 9.66 -15.29
CA SER A 24 30.56 9.61 -13.96
C SER A 24 30.02 10.98 -13.55
N LEU A 25 28.92 10.99 -12.80
CA LEU A 25 28.25 12.18 -12.28
C LEU A 25 28.30 12.18 -10.76
N LEU A 26 28.70 13.33 -10.18
CA LEU A 26 28.54 13.61 -8.75
C LEU A 26 27.30 14.47 -8.54
N VAL A 27 26.40 14.02 -7.69
CA VAL A 27 25.17 14.71 -7.31
C VAL A 27 25.28 15.13 -5.84
N THR A 28 25.29 16.44 -5.60
CA THR A 28 25.31 17.05 -4.26
C THR A 28 24.12 18.01 -4.05
N SER A 29 23.34 18.27 -5.08
CA SER A 29 22.18 19.16 -5.06
C SER A 29 21.11 18.67 -6.06
N PRO A 30 19.86 19.18 -5.97
CA PRO A 30 18.81 18.83 -6.91
C PRO A 30 19.06 19.24 -8.37
N ALA A 31 19.87 20.29 -8.58
CA ALA A 31 20.16 20.81 -9.90
C ALA A 31 21.29 19.99 -10.56
N VAL A 32 20.89 19.06 -11.44
CA VAL A 32 21.82 18.21 -12.19
C VAL A 32 21.37 18.09 -13.64
N ASP A 33 22.32 17.99 -14.56
CA ASP A 33 22.03 17.82 -15.97
C ASP A 33 21.42 16.45 -16.26
N ALA A 34 20.31 16.45 -17.01
CA ALA A 34 19.72 15.23 -17.52
C ALA A 34 20.71 14.50 -18.44
N GLY A 35 20.64 13.18 -18.45
CA GLY A 35 21.51 12.40 -19.32
C GLY A 35 21.76 10.97 -18.84
N ARG A 36 22.53 10.22 -19.64
CA ARG A 36 22.93 8.86 -19.33
C ARG A 36 24.38 8.85 -18.89
N TRP A 37 24.62 8.36 -17.70
CA TRP A 37 25.91 8.40 -17.02
C TRP A 37 26.43 6.98 -16.77
N GLY A 38 27.72 6.78 -16.86
CA GLY A 38 28.36 5.50 -16.56
C GLY A 38 28.16 5.09 -15.10
N ARG A 39 28.30 6.07 -14.20
CA ARG A 39 28.01 5.93 -12.77
C ARG A 39 27.42 7.25 -12.24
N VAL A 40 26.60 7.16 -11.23
CA VAL A 40 26.13 8.32 -10.49
C VAL A 40 26.46 8.12 -9.01
N LEU A 41 27.09 9.10 -8.39
CA LEU A 41 27.31 9.15 -6.96
C LEU A 41 26.46 10.28 -6.39
N VAL A 42 25.56 9.95 -5.50
CA VAL A 42 24.83 10.90 -4.67
C VAL A 42 25.57 11.06 -3.35
N SER A 43 26.00 12.27 -3.01
CA SER A 43 26.70 12.57 -1.77
C SER A 43 25.87 13.52 -0.94
N VAL A 44 25.50 13.10 0.25
CA VAL A 44 24.67 13.86 1.20
C VAL A 44 25.26 13.81 2.60
N ALA A 45 24.93 14.80 3.41
CA ALA A 45 25.44 14.90 4.79
C ALA A 45 24.95 13.72 5.64
N ASP A 46 23.66 13.42 5.56
CA ASP A 46 22.99 12.44 6.40
C ASP A 46 21.74 11.86 5.71
N ARG A 47 21.02 10.99 6.42
CA ARG A 47 19.76 10.39 5.93
C ARG A 47 18.65 11.43 5.73
N GLY A 48 18.61 12.50 6.52
CA GLY A 48 17.65 13.60 6.36
C GLY A 48 17.86 14.35 5.06
N ALA A 49 19.10 14.65 4.73
CA ALA A 49 19.48 15.26 3.47
C ALA A 49 19.14 14.35 2.27
N LEU A 50 19.33 13.03 2.42
CA LEU A 50 18.92 12.06 1.39
C LEU A 50 17.40 12.05 1.17
N ARG A 51 16.61 12.10 2.23
CA ARG A 51 15.13 12.16 2.14
C ARG A 51 14.63 13.43 1.49
N SER A 52 15.32 14.53 1.72
CA SER A 52 14.96 15.85 1.17
C SER A 52 15.45 16.05 -0.26
N LEU A 53 16.32 15.18 -0.77
CA LEU A 53 16.89 15.31 -2.10
C LEU A 53 15.88 14.84 -3.15
N VAL A 54 15.28 15.79 -3.85
CA VAL A 54 14.41 15.54 -4.98
C VAL A 54 15.19 15.83 -6.26
N LEU A 55 15.55 14.79 -7.01
CA LEU A 55 16.17 14.95 -8.32
C LEU A 55 15.10 15.15 -9.36
N VAL A 56 15.17 16.26 -10.07
CA VAL A 56 14.32 16.49 -11.26
C VAL A 56 14.78 15.51 -12.35
N GLY A 57 13.85 14.70 -12.86
CA GLY A 57 14.09 13.51 -13.67
C GLY A 57 14.98 13.70 -14.90
N GLY A 58 15.43 12.58 -15.44
CA GLY A 58 16.28 12.52 -16.64
C GLY A 58 17.71 12.05 -16.42
N VAL A 59 18.16 11.86 -15.18
CA VAL A 59 19.46 11.25 -14.85
C VAL A 59 19.31 9.73 -14.84
N ARG A 60 20.03 9.04 -15.72
CA ARG A 60 19.97 7.56 -15.84
C ARG A 60 21.34 6.92 -15.67
N SER A 61 21.41 5.85 -14.88
CA SER A 61 22.63 5.05 -14.71
C SER A 61 22.32 3.60 -14.34
N ALA A 62 23.23 2.67 -14.72
CA ALA A 62 23.18 1.30 -14.25
C ALA A 62 23.95 1.09 -12.93
N VAL A 63 24.70 2.08 -12.48
CA VAL A 63 25.46 2.01 -11.22
C VAL A 63 25.23 3.29 -10.42
N VAL A 64 24.55 3.14 -9.30
CA VAL A 64 24.21 4.25 -8.40
C VAL A 64 24.93 4.05 -7.07
N GLY A 65 25.74 5.01 -6.67
CA GLY A 65 26.37 5.09 -5.35
C GLY A 65 25.67 6.15 -4.50
N VAL A 66 25.48 5.87 -3.23
CA VAL A 66 25.06 6.86 -2.23
C VAL A 66 26.08 6.89 -1.12
N PHE A 67 26.66 8.08 -0.90
CA PHE A 67 27.57 8.33 0.20
C PHE A 67 26.88 9.22 1.24
N LEU A 68 26.79 8.68 2.46
CA LEU A 68 26.36 9.41 3.65
C LEU A 68 27.59 9.84 4.43
N ALA A 69 27.79 11.15 4.59
CA ALA A 69 28.96 11.71 5.30
C ALA A 69 28.85 11.61 6.82
N SER A 70 27.68 11.29 7.35
CA SER A 70 27.46 11.00 8.78
C SER A 70 26.41 9.91 8.94
N GLY A 71 26.49 9.15 10.02
CA GLY A 71 25.52 8.11 10.36
C GLY A 71 26.18 6.89 10.99
N ASP A 72 25.47 6.25 11.91
CA ASP A 72 25.96 5.13 12.73
C ASP A 72 25.93 3.78 12.02
N GLY A 73 25.58 3.76 10.73
CA GLY A 73 25.49 2.51 9.96
C GLY A 73 25.16 2.71 8.49
N PRO A 74 25.17 1.63 7.70
CA PRO A 74 24.79 1.66 6.30
C PRO A 74 23.31 2.02 6.14
N LEU A 75 22.94 2.42 4.92
CA LEU A 75 21.53 2.44 4.53
C LEU A 75 21.01 1.01 4.63
N THR A 76 20.02 0.81 5.47
CA THR A 76 19.29 -0.46 5.53
C THR A 76 18.36 -0.48 4.33
N LEU A 77 18.64 -1.36 3.39
CA LEU A 77 17.84 -1.51 2.18
C LEU A 77 17.20 -2.88 2.21
N VAL A 78 15.89 -2.90 2.15
CA VAL A 78 15.15 -4.09 1.77
C VAL A 78 15.12 -4.10 0.24
N PRO A 79 15.83 -5.03 -0.44
CA PRO A 79 15.76 -5.13 -1.88
C PRO A 79 14.33 -5.39 -2.27
N ARG A 80 13.73 -4.50 -3.05
CA ARG A 80 12.44 -4.78 -3.64
C ARG A 80 12.64 -5.73 -4.81
N PRO A 81 11.93 -6.87 -4.86
CA PRO A 81 12.00 -7.80 -5.98
C PRO A 81 11.67 -7.14 -7.32
N GLU A 82 10.91 -6.03 -7.28
CA GLU A 82 10.44 -5.30 -8.44
C GLU A 82 11.37 -4.19 -8.92
N TRP A 83 12.47 -3.91 -8.23
CA TRP A 83 13.46 -3.02 -8.83
C TRP A 83 14.00 -3.70 -10.10
N PRO A 84 13.47 -3.31 -11.26
CA PRO A 84 13.73 -4.06 -12.47
C PRO A 84 15.22 -4.06 -12.70
N ALA A 85 15.76 -5.27 -12.76
CA ALA A 85 17.16 -5.48 -13.06
C ALA A 85 18.16 -5.09 -11.96
N LEU A 86 17.76 -5.02 -10.68
CA LEU A 86 18.70 -4.92 -9.58
C LEU A 86 19.55 -6.20 -9.50
N GLN A 87 20.88 -6.08 -9.71
CA GLN A 87 21.83 -7.19 -9.70
C GLN A 87 22.57 -7.32 -8.37
N GLY A 88 22.68 -6.25 -7.61
CA GLY A 88 23.36 -6.29 -6.33
C GLY A 88 23.43 -4.98 -5.60
N ILE A 89 23.50 -5.09 -4.28
CA ILE A 89 23.71 -4.00 -3.33
C ILE A 89 24.95 -4.31 -2.54
N ARG A 90 25.81 -3.31 -2.32
CA ARG A 90 26.96 -3.40 -1.44
C ARG A 90 27.07 -2.14 -0.62
N ALA A 91 27.12 -2.28 0.70
CA ALA A 91 27.41 -1.19 1.62
C ALA A 91 28.73 -1.45 2.34
N ARG A 92 29.49 -0.39 2.59
CA ARG A 92 30.73 -0.45 3.37
C ARG A 92 30.98 0.85 4.11
N GLY A 93 31.49 0.75 5.32
CA GLY A 93 32.05 1.88 6.03
C GLY A 93 33.30 2.38 5.32
N VAL A 94 33.44 3.68 5.22
CA VAL A 94 34.61 4.39 4.70
C VAL A 94 34.96 5.52 5.66
N GLU A 95 36.17 6.05 5.57
CA GLU A 95 36.54 7.19 6.38
C GLU A 95 35.51 8.33 6.21
N GLY A 96 34.90 8.78 7.33
CA GLY A 96 33.92 9.83 7.33
C GLY A 96 32.52 9.45 6.84
N GLY A 97 32.13 8.16 6.84
CA GLY A 97 30.74 7.79 6.52
C GLY A 97 30.55 6.41 5.89
N TRP A 98 29.46 6.28 5.16
CA TRP A 98 29.03 5.02 4.53
C TRP A 98 28.78 5.16 3.04
N LEU A 99 29.37 4.26 2.25
CA LEU A 99 29.11 4.15 0.82
C LEU A 99 28.25 2.95 0.52
N THR A 100 27.06 3.17 -0.05
CA THR A 100 26.17 2.12 -0.57
C THR A 100 26.16 2.18 -2.10
N VAL A 101 26.36 1.06 -2.76
CA VAL A 101 26.42 0.94 -4.22
C VAL A 101 25.38 -0.05 -4.69
N LEU A 102 24.50 0.41 -5.58
CA LEU A 102 23.49 -0.40 -6.28
C LEU A 102 23.92 -0.64 -7.73
N ARG A 103 23.75 -1.86 -8.22
CA ARG A 103 24.02 -2.24 -9.60
C ARG A 103 22.76 -2.80 -10.24
N PHE A 104 22.45 -2.29 -11.41
CA PHE A 104 21.30 -2.70 -12.21
C PHE A 104 21.77 -3.29 -13.54
N ALA A 105 21.02 -4.24 -14.11
CA ALA A 105 21.34 -4.83 -15.43
C ALA A 105 21.18 -3.83 -16.58
N ARG A 106 20.42 -2.76 -16.37
CA ARG A 106 20.19 -1.67 -17.34
C ARG A 106 20.11 -0.32 -16.63
N PRO A 107 20.34 0.80 -17.33
CA PRO A 107 20.20 2.13 -16.73
C PRO A 107 18.78 2.40 -16.24
N VAL A 108 18.68 2.77 -14.98
CA VAL A 108 17.45 3.16 -14.27
C VAL A 108 17.42 4.68 -14.05
N ASP A 109 16.25 5.23 -13.75
CA ASP A 109 16.11 6.61 -13.31
C ASP A 109 16.67 6.76 -11.90
N VAL A 110 17.71 7.59 -11.76
CA VAL A 110 18.42 7.77 -10.48
C VAL A 110 17.55 8.53 -9.48
N GLY A 111 16.71 9.46 -9.94
CA GLY A 111 15.78 10.19 -9.08
C GLY A 111 14.81 9.25 -8.36
N ARG A 112 14.28 8.25 -9.07
CA ARG A 112 13.42 7.21 -8.47
C ARG A 112 14.18 6.35 -7.46
N VAL A 113 15.41 5.94 -7.78
CA VAL A 113 16.24 5.18 -6.86
C VAL A 113 16.51 5.97 -5.59
N VAL A 114 16.92 7.24 -5.71
CA VAL A 114 17.20 8.12 -4.57
C VAL A 114 15.94 8.37 -3.73
N ALA A 115 14.80 8.63 -4.36
CA ALA A 115 13.53 8.80 -3.67
C ALA A 115 13.14 7.55 -2.88
N GLU A 116 13.36 6.36 -3.44
CA GLU A 116 13.09 5.11 -2.75
C GLU A 116 14.05 4.88 -1.58
N LEU A 117 15.34 5.12 -1.77
CA LEU A 117 16.33 5.05 -0.69
C LEU A 117 15.99 6.03 0.44
N GLY A 118 15.58 7.25 0.09
CA GLY A 118 15.14 8.25 1.05
C GLY A 118 13.89 7.81 1.83
N ARG A 119 12.95 7.12 1.17
CA ARG A 119 11.75 6.55 1.82
C ARG A 119 12.09 5.42 2.78
N GLN A 120 13.05 4.55 2.41
CA GLN A 120 13.49 3.42 3.23
C GLN A 120 14.50 3.80 4.31
N ALA A 121 15.09 4.99 4.24
CA ALA A 121 16.01 5.48 5.25
C ALA A 121 15.25 5.77 6.55
N VAL A 122 15.06 4.73 7.35
CA VAL A 122 14.52 4.85 8.72
C VAL A 122 15.55 5.57 9.58
N TRP A 123 15.10 6.49 10.39
CA TRP A 123 15.95 7.21 11.34
C TRP A 123 16.14 6.34 12.59
N PRO A 124 17.34 5.77 12.86
CA PRO A 124 17.57 5.07 14.10
C PRO A 124 17.42 6.00 15.33
N ASP A 125 17.68 7.30 15.14
CA ASP A 125 17.68 8.29 16.21
C ASP A 125 16.27 8.70 16.68
N LEU A 126 15.22 8.40 15.93
CA LEU A 126 13.84 8.60 16.40
C LEU A 126 13.37 7.52 17.38
N VAL A 127 14.04 6.38 17.39
CA VAL A 127 13.72 5.26 18.31
C VAL A 127 14.30 5.51 19.71
N GLY A 128 15.30 6.36 19.85
CA GLY A 128 15.96 6.67 21.12
C GLY A 128 15.59 8.03 21.75
N ASN A 129 15.08 8.97 20.96
CA ASN A 129 14.64 10.28 21.44
C ASN A 129 13.13 10.28 21.64
N ARG A 130 12.68 10.14 22.86
CA ARG A 130 11.30 10.37 23.29
C ARG A 130 10.85 11.73 22.78
N GLY A 131 10.03 11.69 21.73
CA GLY A 131 9.58 12.72 20.85
C GLY A 131 9.57 14.15 21.37
N VAL A 132 10.42 14.97 20.79
CA VAL A 132 10.18 16.41 20.72
C VAL A 132 9.35 16.65 19.47
N TRP A 133 8.06 16.88 19.65
CA TRP A 133 7.17 17.29 18.57
C TRP A 133 7.24 18.80 18.43
N ILE A 134 7.60 19.29 17.25
CA ILE A 134 7.58 20.74 16.95
C ILE A 134 6.21 21.04 16.34
N ALA A 135 5.31 21.61 17.11
CA ALA A 135 4.04 22.12 16.64
C ALA A 135 4.15 23.63 16.35
N GLY A 136 3.79 24.02 15.14
CA GLY A 136 3.51 25.41 14.76
C GLY A 136 4.74 26.25 14.38
N LEU A 137 4.90 26.47 13.08
CA LEU A 137 5.61 27.63 12.53
C LEU A 137 4.54 28.64 12.10
N ASP A 138 4.09 29.47 13.04
CA ASP A 138 3.39 30.69 12.67
C ASP A 138 4.40 31.78 12.38
N SER A 139 4.26 32.35 11.21
CA SER A 139 4.83 33.55 10.60
C SER A 139 6.17 34.11 11.11
N PRO A 140 7.11 34.44 10.22
CA PRO A 140 8.38 35.01 10.58
C PRO A 140 8.20 36.46 11.00
N GLY A 141 8.27 36.74 12.28
CA GLY A 141 8.23 38.13 12.74
C GLY A 141 8.51 38.34 14.20
N ASP A 142 7.92 37.61 15.08
CA ASP A 142 8.09 37.80 16.51
C ASP A 142 8.34 36.47 17.18
N GLY A 143 9.44 36.38 17.91
CA GLY A 143 10.01 35.23 18.61
C GLY A 143 9.02 34.11 18.92
N VAL A 144 9.00 33.09 18.06
CA VAL A 144 8.09 31.93 18.19
C VAL A 144 8.51 31.15 19.42
N ALA A 145 7.65 31.13 20.42
CA ALA A 145 7.71 30.11 21.44
C ALA A 145 7.44 28.76 20.78
N LEU A 146 8.47 27.91 20.71
CA LEU A 146 8.28 26.50 20.36
C LEU A 146 7.50 25.86 21.51
N ASP A 147 6.20 25.70 21.35
CA ASP A 147 5.42 24.84 22.22
C ASP A 147 5.83 23.40 21.94
N VAL A 148 6.76 22.93 22.76
CA VAL A 148 7.09 21.51 22.82
C VAL A 148 5.92 20.82 23.49
N VAL A 149 4.99 20.31 22.70
CA VAL A 149 3.93 19.44 23.19
C VAL A 149 4.59 18.08 23.45
N SER A 150 5.04 17.87 24.68
CA SER A 150 5.38 16.52 25.12
C SER A 150 4.10 15.68 25.07
N PRO A 151 4.10 14.51 24.42
CA PRO A 151 2.98 13.59 24.55
C PRO A 151 2.77 13.33 26.04
N PRO A 152 1.51 13.17 26.51
CA PRO A 152 1.25 12.92 27.92
C PRO A 152 2.09 11.76 28.37
N ALA A 153 2.90 11.98 29.41
CA ALA A 153 3.72 10.95 30.02
C ALA A 153 2.81 9.84 30.53
N SER A 154 3.20 8.61 30.30
CA SER A 154 2.57 7.37 30.73
C SER A 154 1.39 6.86 29.87
N GLY A 155 1.60 5.77 29.19
CA GLY A 155 0.58 4.90 28.61
C GLY A 155 0.31 5.05 27.11
N ARG A 156 1.00 5.92 26.39
CA ARG A 156 0.89 5.94 24.91
C ARG A 156 1.89 4.97 24.28
N ILE A 157 1.35 4.11 23.41
CA ILE A 157 2.15 3.27 22.52
C ILE A 157 2.85 4.16 21.52
N GLU A 158 4.16 4.02 21.34
CA GLU A 158 4.91 4.71 20.29
C GLU A 158 4.43 4.24 18.92
N PRO A 159 4.22 5.17 17.96
CA PRO A 159 3.78 4.79 16.63
C PRO A 159 4.81 3.93 15.90
N TYR A 160 4.33 2.89 15.26
CA TYR A 160 5.15 2.03 14.41
C TYR A 160 5.22 2.56 12.98
N ASP A 161 6.40 2.49 12.35
CA ASP A 161 6.53 2.76 10.92
C ASP A 161 5.86 1.62 10.14
N GLU A 162 4.73 1.93 9.52
CA GLU A 162 3.95 0.98 8.71
C GLU A 162 4.70 0.44 7.50
N ARG A 163 5.81 1.05 7.10
CA ARG A 163 6.67 0.54 6.03
C ARG A 163 7.64 -0.52 6.53
N VAL A 164 7.90 -0.54 7.82
CA VAL A 164 8.76 -1.51 8.48
C VAL A 164 7.91 -2.64 9.05
N LEU A 165 6.90 -2.30 9.86
CA LEU A 165 5.97 -3.27 10.41
C LEU A 165 4.65 -3.24 9.62
N ASN A 166 4.41 -4.27 8.84
CA ASN A 166 3.30 -4.37 7.92
C ASN A 166 2.99 -5.85 7.62
N PRO A 167 1.88 -6.16 6.94
CA PRO A 167 1.50 -7.53 6.67
C PRO A 167 2.26 -8.21 5.52
N ILE A 168 3.26 -7.58 4.92
CA ILE A 168 4.03 -8.19 3.81
C ILE A 168 4.58 -9.54 4.24
N GLY A 169 4.34 -10.56 3.40
CA GLY A 169 4.72 -11.94 3.67
C GLY A 169 3.76 -12.70 4.60
N PHE A 170 2.57 -12.15 4.91
CA PHE A 170 1.52 -12.90 5.59
C PHE A 170 1.17 -14.16 4.78
N ASP A 171 1.15 -15.31 5.46
CA ASP A 171 0.77 -16.59 4.86
C ASP A 171 -0.58 -17.04 5.44
N PRO A 172 -1.68 -16.96 4.68
CA PRO A 172 -2.98 -17.43 5.16
C PRO A 172 -3.01 -18.95 5.41
N LEU A 173 -2.10 -19.71 4.80
CA LEU A 173 -2.02 -21.17 4.95
C LEU A 173 -1.01 -21.63 6.02
N ALA A 174 -0.37 -20.69 6.73
CA ALA A 174 0.55 -21.05 7.83
C ALA A 174 -0.13 -22.01 8.82
N ALA A 175 0.51 -23.13 9.09
CA ALA A 175 -0.04 -24.22 9.93
C ALA A 175 0.82 -24.48 11.18
N GLY A 176 1.69 -23.55 11.56
CA GLY A 176 2.53 -23.63 12.74
C GLY A 176 1.72 -23.49 14.05
N PRO A 177 2.37 -23.65 15.19
CA PRO A 177 1.70 -23.52 16.49
C PRO A 177 1.27 -22.08 16.77
N VAL A 178 0.33 -21.93 17.71
CA VAL A 178 0.09 -20.65 18.38
C VAL A 178 1.22 -20.44 19.40
N VAL A 179 1.91 -19.31 19.30
CA VAL A 179 3.07 -18.97 20.14
C VAL A 179 2.60 -18.10 21.32
N GLU A 180 3.13 -18.33 22.51
CA GLU A 180 2.85 -17.44 23.66
C GLU A 180 3.70 -16.16 23.54
N LEU A 181 3.09 -14.98 23.76
CA LEU A 181 3.80 -13.70 23.72
C LEU A 181 5.01 -13.70 24.68
N ALA A 182 4.85 -14.27 25.86
CA ALA A 182 5.90 -14.38 26.87
C ALA A 182 7.12 -15.23 26.45
N ALA A 183 7.00 -16.02 25.38
CA ALA A 183 8.09 -16.81 24.82
C ALA A 183 8.89 -16.03 23.74
N LEU A 184 8.48 -14.83 23.37
CA LEU A 184 9.14 -14.01 22.36
C LEU A 184 10.23 -13.13 22.99
N ASP A 185 11.33 -12.96 22.28
CA ASP A 185 12.33 -11.96 22.65
C ASP A 185 11.86 -10.57 22.20
N LEU A 186 11.38 -9.78 23.12
CA LEU A 186 10.89 -8.41 22.92
C LEU A 186 11.89 -7.35 23.39
N THR A 187 13.15 -7.69 23.66
CA THR A 187 14.16 -6.78 24.20
C THR A 187 14.37 -5.56 23.27
N GLY A 188 14.23 -5.74 21.96
CA GLY A 188 14.29 -4.67 20.95
C GLY A 188 12.91 -4.20 20.46
N GLY A 189 11.82 -4.55 21.16
CA GLY A 189 10.46 -4.34 20.67
C GLY A 189 10.09 -5.27 19.52
N VAL A 190 9.00 -4.96 18.81
CA VAL A 190 8.60 -5.70 17.61
C VAL A 190 9.43 -5.26 16.42
N THR A 191 10.20 -6.18 15.87
CA THR A 191 11.10 -5.96 14.72
C THR A 191 10.64 -6.74 13.50
N GLU A 192 11.11 -6.36 12.30
CA GLU A 192 10.87 -7.16 11.07
C GLU A 192 11.36 -8.61 11.21
N GLY A 193 12.51 -8.81 11.86
CA GLY A 193 13.05 -10.16 12.10
C GLY A 193 12.14 -11.01 12.96
N LEU A 194 11.58 -10.45 14.03
CA LEU A 194 10.59 -11.13 14.87
C LEU A 194 9.32 -11.44 14.06
N VAL A 195 8.78 -10.47 13.34
CA VAL A 195 7.60 -10.67 12.48
C VAL A 195 7.84 -11.76 11.44
N ALA A 196 9.00 -11.76 10.79
CA ALA A 196 9.37 -12.79 9.80
C ALA A 196 9.41 -14.20 10.43
N SER A 197 9.91 -14.33 11.65
CA SER A 197 9.93 -15.61 12.37
C SER A 197 8.54 -16.13 12.73
N LEU A 198 7.56 -15.25 12.86
CA LEU A 198 6.16 -15.56 13.19
C LEU A 198 5.27 -15.84 11.98
N ARG A 199 5.77 -15.62 10.73
CA ARG A 199 4.96 -15.82 9.50
C ARG A 199 4.46 -17.26 9.33
N SER A 200 5.18 -18.24 9.85
CA SER A 200 4.75 -19.65 9.82
C SER A 200 3.86 -20.05 10.99
N ALA A 201 3.72 -19.21 12.04
CA ALA A 201 2.86 -19.48 13.18
C ALA A 201 1.39 -19.25 12.85
N ALA A 202 0.48 -19.99 13.49
CA ALA A 202 -0.95 -19.75 13.37
C ALA A 202 -1.37 -18.42 14.03
N GLY A 203 -0.61 -17.96 15.01
CA GLY A 203 -0.83 -16.69 15.71
C GLY A 203 -0.06 -16.61 17.02
N VAL A 204 -0.30 -15.52 17.74
CA VAL A 204 0.29 -15.25 19.06
C VAL A 204 -0.82 -15.16 20.10
N ARG A 205 -0.64 -15.87 21.22
CA ARG A 205 -1.54 -15.77 22.38
C ARG A 205 -0.93 -14.85 23.43
N VAL A 206 -1.76 -14.00 24.01
CA VAL A 206 -1.35 -13.00 24.99
C VAL A 206 -1.88 -13.33 26.38
N SER A 207 -0.95 -13.40 27.34
CA SER A 207 -1.22 -13.33 28.78
C SER A 207 -0.52 -12.08 29.29
N TRP A 208 -1.29 -11.06 29.62
CA TRP A 208 -0.77 -9.72 29.91
C TRP A 208 0.11 -9.71 31.17
N SER A 209 1.30 -9.15 31.06
CA SER A 209 2.25 -9.00 32.17
C SER A 209 2.58 -7.53 32.47
N GLY A 210 2.41 -6.63 31.51
CA GLY A 210 2.73 -5.21 31.68
C GLY A 210 2.45 -4.36 30.45
N VAL A 211 2.87 -3.10 30.52
CA VAL A 211 2.68 -2.09 29.46
C VAL A 211 3.43 -2.47 28.17
N ASP A 212 4.57 -3.13 28.29
CA ASP A 212 5.38 -3.53 27.14
C ASP A 212 4.65 -4.54 26.25
N ASP A 213 3.83 -5.41 26.86
CA ASP A 213 2.98 -6.34 26.09
C ASP A 213 1.99 -5.61 25.20
N VAL A 214 1.46 -4.48 25.67
CA VAL A 214 0.48 -3.67 24.92
C VAL A 214 1.11 -3.10 23.66
N SER A 215 2.33 -2.55 23.78
CA SER A 215 3.09 -2.08 22.63
C SER A 215 3.39 -3.22 21.65
N ALA A 216 3.87 -4.37 22.17
CA ALA A 216 4.16 -5.53 21.34
C ALA A 216 2.92 -6.02 20.56
N VAL A 217 1.77 -6.11 21.23
CA VAL A 217 0.50 -6.52 20.61
C VAL A 217 0.08 -5.56 19.50
N ALA A 218 0.19 -4.24 19.72
CA ALA A 218 -0.12 -3.24 18.70
C ALA A 218 0.78 -3.41 17.46
N GLY A 219 2.09 -3.61 17.65
CA GLY A 219 3.04 -3.86 16.57
C GLY A 219 2.80 -5.17 15.82
N LEU A 220 2.53 -6.26 16.53
CA LEU A 220 2.21 -7.57 15.92
C LEU A 220 0.91 -7.50 15.12
N ALA A 221 -0.14 -6.86 15.66
CA ALA A 221 -1.40 -6.66 14.96
C ALA A 221 -1.22 -5.81 13.69
N LEU A 222 -0.44 -4.71 13.77
CA LEU A 222 -0.09 -3.89 12.60
C LEU A 222 0.64 -4.71 11.53
N ALA A 223 1.54 -5.58 11.95
CA ALA A 223 2.27 -6.48 11.06
C ALA A 223 1.41 -7.63 10.50
N GLY A 224 0.13 -7.70 10.88
CA GLY A 224 -0.79 -8.73 10.42
C GLY A 224 -0.58 -10.10 11.07
N VAL A 225 0.20 -10.20 12.13
CA VAL A 225 0.31 -11.44 12.95
C VAL A 225 -1.00 -11.62 13.71
N PRO A 226 -1.74 -12.75 13.55
CA PRO A 226 -2.96 -12.98 14.30
C PRO A 226 -2.69 -13.03 15.81
N VAL A 227 -3.35 -12.19 16.58
CA VAL A 227 -3.17 -12.12 18.04
C VAL A 227 -4.49 -12.46 18.73
N VAL A 228 -4.45 -13.27 19.77
CA VAL A 228 -5.62 -13.65 20.57
C VAL A 228 -5.33 -13.48 22.07
N ALA A 229 -6.33 -13.01 22.80
CA ALA A 229 -6.25 -12.82 24.24
C ALA A 229 -7.58 -13.16 24.91
N SER A 230 -7.56 -13.56 26.17
CA SER A 230 -8.79 -13.78 26.97
C SER A 230 -9.41 -12.47 27.48
N ALA A 231 -8.61 -11.42 27.61
CA ALA A 231 -9.00 -10.05 27.96
C ALA A 231 -8.01 -9.10 27.29
N ALA A 232 -8.36 -7.81 27.13
CA ALA A 232 -7.44 -6.82 26.57
C ALA A 232 -7.65 -5.44 27.21
N PRO A 233 -6.59 -4.64 27.43
CA PRO A 233 -6.65 -3.30 28.02
C PRO A 233 -7.19 -2.27 27.03
N ALA A 234 -8.52 -2.11 26.99
CA ALA A 234 -9.20 -1.22 26.05
C ALA A 234 -8.82 0.26 26.20
N GLU A 235 -8.43 0.70 27.38
CA GLU A 235 -7.96 2.06 27.67
C GLU A 235 -6.64 2.41 26.96
N MET A 236 -5.84 1.39 26.59
CA MET A 236 -4.55 1.56 25.92
C MET A 236 -4.62 1.21 24.43
N LEU A 237 -5.33 0.15 24.08
CA LEU A 237 -5.44 -0.36 22.69
C LEU A 237 -6.61 0.26 21.92
N GLY A 238 -7.53 0.93 22.61
CA GLY A 238 -8.83 1.30 22.06
C GLY A 238 -9.82 0.13 22.12
N ALA A 239 -11.10 0.43 22.32
CA ALA A 239 -12.16 -0.57 22.49
C ALA A 239 -12.22 -1.54 21.29
N ALA A 240 -12.20 -1.02 20.07
CA ALA A 240 -12.36 -1.83 18.86
C ALA A 240 -11.24 -2.88 18.69
N LEU A 241 -9.98 -2.51 18.95
CA LEU A 241 -8.88 -3.47 18.86
C LEU A 241 -8.94 -4.46 20.03
N ALA A 242 -9.26 -4.01 21.25
CA ALA A 242 -9.44 -4.89 22.40
C ALA A 242 -10.53 -5.94 22.15
N ASP A 243 -11.67 -5.53 21.59
CA ASP A 243 -12.76 -6.43 21.20
C ASP A 243 -12.30 -7.43 20.11
N ALA A 244 -11.57 -6.96 19.11
CA ALA A 244 -11.04 -7.82 18.06
C ALA A 244 -10.04 -8.87 18.60
N LEU A 245 -9.19 -8.51 19.57
CA LEU A 245 -8.23 -9.43 20.20
C LEU A 245 -8.90 -10.51 21.03
N THR A 246 -10.07 -10.20 21.62
CA THR A 246 -10.81 -11.10 22.51
C THR A 246 -11.93 -11.86 21.81
N ALA A 247 -12.21 -11.52 20.54
CA ALA A 247 -13.21 -12.22 19.74
C ALA A 247 -12.84 -13.70 19.54
N PRO A 248 -13.79 -14.62 19.69
CA PRO A 248 -13.55 -16.04 19.42
C PRO A 248 -13.14 -16.26 17.96
N VAL A 249 -12.05 -16.96 17.75
CA VAL A 249 -11.57 -17.33 16.42
C VAL A 249 -10.91 -18.71 16.45
N ASP A 250 -11.20 -19.50 15.42
CA ASP A 250 -10.46 -20.73 15.15
C ASP A 250 -9.22 -20.42 14.31
N LEU A 251 -8.06 -20.34 14.96
CA LEU A 251 -6.79 -20.08 14.26
C LEU A 251 -6.33 -21.26 13.39
N SER A 252 -6.96 -22.44 13.50
CA SER A 252 -6.69 -23.58 12.62
C SER A 252 -7.43 -23.48 11.28
N ASP A 253 -8.53 -22.70 11.20
CA ASP A 253 -9.20 -22.39 9.95
C ASP A 253 -8.47 -21.22 9.25
N PRO A 254 -7.86 -21.45 8.08
CA PRO A 254 -7.11 -20.41 7.36
C PRO A 254 -7.95 -19.17 7.04
N LEU A 255 -9.23 -19.34 6.69
CA LEU A 255 -10.11 -18.22 6.34
C LEU A 255 -10.42 -17.39 7.59
N ALA A 256 -10.83 -18.03 8.68
CA ALA A 256 -11.13 -17.35 9.95
C ALA A 256 -9.90 -16.62 10.49
N ARG A 257 -8.72 -17.23 10.38
CA ARG A 257 -7.44 -16.64 10.79
C ARG A 257 -7.08 -15.40 9.95
N GLU A 258 -7.23 -15.49 8.62
CA GLU A 258 -6.96 -14.36 7.72
C GLU A 258 -7.93 -13.21 7.98
N GLU A 259 -9.23 -13.47 8.11
CA GLU A 259 -10.25 -12.48 8.46
C GLU A 259 -9.94 -11.79 9.79
N HIS A 260 -9.52 -12.55 10.80
CA HIS A 260 -9.11 -12.04 12.10
C HIS A 260 -7.89 -11.13 11.99
N SER A 261 -6.86 -11.57 11.27
CA SER A 261 -5.67 -10.75 10.98
C SER A 261 -6.05 -9.43 10.29
N VAL A 262 -6.92 -9.47 9.26
CA VAL A 262 -7.33 -8.27 8.52
C VAL A 262 -8.04 -7.27 9.43
N VAL A 263 -8.95 -7.72 10.30
CA VAL A 263 -9.62 -6.83 11.25
C VAL A 263 -8.62 -6.16 12.19
N GLN A 264 -7.74 -6.93 12.79
CA GLN A 264 -6.76 -6.41 13.76
C GLN A 264 -5.79 -5.42 13.12
N ARG A 265 -5.25 -5.74 11.93
CA ARG A 265 -4.29 -4.85 11.27
C ARG A 265 -4.92 -3.55 10.76
N ARG A 266 -6.19 -3.55 10.35
CA ARG A 266 -6.93 -2.31 10.05
C ARG A 266 -6.97 -1.39 11.27
N LEU A 267 -7.40 -1.93 12.41
CA LEU A 267 -7.54 -1.19 13.66
C LEU A 267 -6.18 -0.73 14.19
N ALA A 268 -5.16 -1.59 14.13
CA ALA A 268 -3.82 -1.22 14.55
C ALA A 268 -3.19 -0.18 13.62
N PHE A 269 -3.39 -0.28 12.30
CA PHE A 269 -2.91 0.71 11.34
C PHE A 269 -3.52 2.08 11.61
N ASP A 270 -4.83 2.14 11.80
CA ASP A 270 -5.56 3.39 12.00
C ASP A 270 -5.29 4.04 13.37
N SER A 271 -4.67 3.30 14.33
CA SER A 271 -4.40 3.78 15.68
C SER A 271 -2.91 3.95 15.99
N PHE A 272 -2.05 3.06 15.48
CA PHE A 272 -0.65 2.93 15.92
C PHE A 272 0.39 3.07 14.79
N SER A 273 -0.02 3.37 13.56
CA SER A 273 0.92 3.70 12.48
C SER A 273 1.47 5.13 12.62
N THR A 274 2.62 5.39 12.02
CA THR A 274 3.14 6.77 11.92
C THR A 274 2.19 7.66 11.13
N LEU A 275 1.44 7.11 10.19
CA LEU A 275 0.41 7.86 9.45
C LEU A 275 -0.74 8.28 10.38
N ALA A 276 -1.22 7.39 11.24
CA ALA A 276 -2.25 7.70 12.25
C ALA A 276 -1.75 8.76 13.24
N ALA A 277 -0.52 8.63 13.71
CA ALA A 277 0.08 9.61 14.62
C ALA A 277 0.20 11.01 13.97
N ARG A 278 0.57 11.07 12.69
CA ARG A 278 0.64 12.35 11.95
C ARG A 278 -0.74 12.99 11.82
N ARG A 279 -1.79 12.21 11.57
CA ARG A 279 -3.17 12.71 11.51
C ARG A 279 -3.62 13.26 12.85
N ALA A 280 -3.46 12.49 13.92
CA ALA A 280 -3.80 12.93 15.27
C ALA A 280 -3.05 14.21 15.66
N HIS A 281 -1.78 14.33 15.26
CA HIS A 281 -1.00 15.55 15.49
C HIS A 281 -1.54 16.74 14.68
N GLY A 282 -1.91 16.54 13.41
CA GLY A 282 -2.56 17.56 12.58
C GLY A 282 -3.86 18.07 13.17
N GLU A 283 -4.69 17.17 13.69
CA GLU A 283 -5.94 17.51 14.37
C GLU A 283 -5.69 18.34 15.64
N LEU A 284 -4.71 17.95 16.46
CA LEU A 284 -4.34 18.68 17.68
C LEU A 284 -3.79 20.08 17.42
N THR A 285 -3.03 20.24 16.34
CA THR A 285 -2.34 21.50 16.03
C THR A 285 -3.12 22.40 15.06
N GLY A 286 -4.22 21.91 14.48
CA GLY A 286 -4.93 22.59 13.41
C GLY A 286 -4.14 22.70 12.10
N VAL A 287 -3.00 22.03 11.99
CA VAL A 287 -2.18 21.99 10.77
C VAL A 287 -2.49 20.72 9.99
N PRO A 288 -3.02 20.80 8.76
CA PRO A 288 -3.31 19.62 7.95
C PRO A 288 -2.01 18.94 7.53
N VAL A 289 -1.64 17.85 8.20
CA VAL A 289 -0.30 17.23 8.07
C VAL A 289 -0.24 16.16 6.99
N THR A 290 -1.30 15.49 6.67
CA THR A 290 -1.32 14.53 5.54
C THR A 290 -2.76 14.13 5.28
N ALA A 291 -3.36 14.70 4.25
CA ALA A 291 -4.60 14.16 3.71
C ALA A 291 -4.35 12.77 3.11
N GLN A 292 -5.33 11.89 3.20
CA GLN A 292 -5.34 10.73 2.31
C GLN A 292 -5.33 11.24 0.86
N PRO A 293 -4.72 10.51 -0.08
CA PRO A 293 -4.87 10.86 -1.48
C PRO A 293 -6.36 10.80 -1.86
N ALA A 294 -6.81 11.78 -2.63
CA ALA A 294 -8.15 11.76 -3.17
C ALA A 294 -8.31 10.57 -4.13
N VAL A 295 -9.40 9.83 -3.99
CA VAL A 295 -9.66 8.62 -4.77
C VAL A 295 -10.75 8.89 -5.79
N SER A 296 -10.50 8.55 -7.07
CA SER A 296 -11.55 8.46 -8.07
C SER A 296 -11.82 7.01 -8.42
N ILE A 297 -13.04 6.53 -8.16
CA ILE A 297 -13.52 5.26 -8.68
C ILE A 297 -13.94 5.46 -10.13
N VAL A 298 -13.37 4.67 -11.04
CA VAL A 298 -13.72 4.61 -12.45
C VAL A 298 -14.53 3.34 -12.68
N LEU A 299 -15.81 3.52 -13.03
CA LEU A 299 -16.77 2.45 -13.25
C LEU A 299 -17.33 2.54 -14.67
N ALA A 300 -16.87 1.67 -15.55
CA ALA A 300 -17.36 1.57 -16.93
C ALA A 300 -18.29 0.37 -17.07
N THR A 301 -19.50 0.58 -17.60
CA THR A 301 -20.50 -0.48 -17.73
C THR A 301 -21.25 -0.42 -19.07
N ARG A 302 -21.56 -1.60 -19.62
CA ARG A 302 -22.46 -1.78 -20.76
C ARG A 302 -23.85 -2.29 -20.35
N ARG A 303 -24.05 -2.54 -19.07
CA ARG A 303 -25.21 -3.21 -18.49
C ARG A 303 -26.02 -2.20 -17.67
N PRO A 304 -27.05 -1.57 -18.26
CA PRO A 304 -27.87 -0.61 -17.52
C PRO A 304 -28.53 -1.21 -16.27
N GLU A 305 -28.83 -2.51 -16.29
CA GLU A 305 -29.39 -3.28 -15.18
C GLU A 305 -28.44 -3.47 -13.99
N GLN A 306 -27.12 -3.36 -14.22
CA GLN A 306 -26.11 -3.48 -13.15
C GLN A 306 -25.76 -2.13 -12.49
N VAL A 307 -26.20 -1.00 -13.06
CA VAL A 307 -25.83 0.33 -12.56
C VAL A 307 -26.21 0.50 -11.10
N GLU A 308 -27.43 0.15 -10.74
CA GLU A 308 -27.91 0.31 -9.36
C GLU A 308 -27.09 -0.54 -8.38
N PHE A 309 -26.84 -1.81 -8.70
CA PHE A 309 -26.01 -2.70 -7.91
C PHE A 309 -24.58 -2.12 -7.73
N ALA A 310 -23.95 -1.71 -8.82
CA ALA A 310 -22.61 -1.16 -8.78
C ALA A 310 -22.53 0.14 -7.95
N LEU A 311 -23.53 1.00 -8.05
CA LEU A 311 -23.62 2.23 -7.25
C LEU A 311 -23.74 1.93 -5.75
N ARG A 312 -24.47 0.88 -5.35
CA ARG A 312 -24.53 0.44 -3.95
C ARG A 312 -23.15 -0.04 -3.47
N GLN A 313 -22.36 -0.73 -4.32
CA GLN A 313 -21.00 -1.14 -3.97
C GLN A 313 -20.07 0.08 -3.74
N VAL A 314 -20.27 1.17 -4.49
CA VAL A 314 -19.54 2.43 -4.29
C VAL A 314 -20.06 3.17 -3.05
N ALA A 315 -21.35 3.23 -2.86
CA ALA A 315 -21.98 4.00 -1.77
C ALA A 315 -21.60 3.50 -0.37
N LYS A 316 -21.32 2.21 -0.21
CA LYS A 316 -20.96 1.62 1.09
C LYS A 316 -19.47 1.78 1.45
N GLN A 317 -18.62 2.33 0.56
CA GLN A 317 -17.21 2.50 0.86
C GLN A 317 -17.01 3.49 2.00
N ARG A 318 -16.17 3.12 2.98
CA ARG A 318 -15.88 3.89 4.19
C ARG A 318 -14.38 4.03 4.44
N GLY A 319 -14.01 4.93 5.37
CA GLY A 319 -12.60 5.17 5.72
C GLY A 319 -11.81 5.88 4.63
N VAL A 320 -12.50 6.68 3.80
CA VAL A 320 -11.93 7.46 2.69
C VAL A 320 -12.33 8.92 2.84
N ASP A 321 -11.36 9.83 2.93
CA ASP A 321 -11.59 11.25 3.19
C ASP A 321 -12.19 11.98 1.97
N SER A 322 -11.80 11.59 0.76
CA SER A 322 -12.24 12.21 -0.48
C SER A 322 -12.47 11.15 -1.56
N LEU A 323 -13.72 11.02 -1.98
CA LEU A 323 -14.15 10.03 -2.96
C LEU A 323 -14.90 10.69 -4.12
N GLU A 324 -14.51 10.34 -5.33
CA GLU A 324 -15.18 10.69 -6.58
C GLU A 324 -15.59 9.40 -7.31
N LEU A 325 -16.76 9.43 -7.95
CA LEU A 325 -17.20 8.42 -8.90
C LEU A 325 -17.24 9.01 -10.31
N VAL A 326 -16.50 8.41 -11.23
CA VAL A 326 -16.62 8.63 -12.66
C VAL A 326 -17.32 7.42 -13.27
N LEU A 327 -18.64 7.56 -13.48
CA LEU A 327 -19.46 6.55 -14.13
C LEU A 327 -19.39 6.75 -15.64
N ALA A 328 -18.95 5.72 -16.37
CA ALA A 328 -18.81 5.71 -17.82
C ALA A 328 -19.76 4.69 -18.47
N PRO A 329 -21.04 5.03 -18.67
CA PRO A 329 -22.00 4.20 -19.38
C PRO A 329 -21.55 4.01 -20.84
N HIS A 330 -21.57 2.77 -21.33
CA HIS A 330 -21.08 2.41 -22.64
C HIS A 330 -22.18 1.79 -23.50
N GLY A 331 -22.68 2.54 -24.45
CA GLY A 331 -23.80 2.15 -25.34
C GLY A 331 -25.18 2.57 -24.84
N PHE A 332 -25.27 3.26 -23.70
CA PHE A 332 -26.52 3.80 -23.17
C PHE A 332 -26.30 5.10 -22.39
N THR A 333 -27.38 5.81 -22.12
CA THR A 333 -27.38 7.02 -21.27
C THR A 333 -28.31 6.79 -20.10
N PRO A 334 -27.81 6.77 -18.84
CA PRO A 334 -28.63 6.60 -17.67
C PRO A 334 -29.40 7.88 -17.33
N ASP A 335 -30.45 7.77 -16.52
CA ASP A 335 -31.05 8.92 -15.85
C ASP A 335 -30.06 9.42 -14.76
N VAL A 336 -29.48 10.58 -15.01
CA VAL A 336 -28.48 11.20 -14.10
C VAL A 336 -29.10 11.53 -12.74
N GLY A 337 -30.41 11.89 -12.69
CA GLY A 337 -31.12 12.15 -11.44
C GLY A 337 -31.22 10.88 -10.58
N ALA A 338 -31.61 9.77 -11.20
CA ALA A 338 -31.66 8.47 -10.52
C ALA A 338 -30.28 8.02 -10.05
N VAL A 339 -29.24 8.16 -10.89
CA VAL A 339 -27.85 7.85 -10.50
C VAL A 339 -27.43 8.71 -9.29
N ARG A 340 -27.70 10.03 -9.33
CA ARG A 340 -27.32 10.93 -8.24
C ARG A 340 -28.03 10.59 -6.92
N ALA A 341 -29.25 10.10 -6.97
CA ALA A 341 -30.02 9.70 -5.79
C ALA A 341 -29.42 8.49 -5.06
N LEU A 342 -28.71 7.61 -5.78
CA LEU A 342 -28.07 6.41 -5.21
C LEU A 342 -26.65 6.67 -4.68
N VAL A 343 -26.01 7.75 -5.13
CA VAL A 343 -24.63 8.10 -4.72
C VAL A 343 -24.69 9.06 -3.51
N PRO A 344 -23.98 8.78 -2.40
CA PRO A 344 -23.94 9.65 -1.23
C PRO A 344 -23.54 11.09 -1.59
N SER A 345 -24.09 12.07 -0.89
CA SER A 345 -23.89 13.50 -1.21
C SER A 345 -22.43 13.96 -1.11
N HIS A 346 -21.64 13.30 -0.25
CA HIS A 346 -20.20 13.59 -0.08
C HIS A 346 -19.32 12.99 -1.19
N VAL A 347 -19.85 12.08 -2.01
CA VAL A 347 -19.14 11.52 -3.16
C VAL A 347 -19.37 12.39 -4.38
N ALA A 348 -18.30 12.96 -4.94
CA ALA A 348 -18.37 13.70 -6.21
C ALA A 348 -18.77 12.73 -7.34
N LEU A 349 -19.63 13.18 -8.26
CA LEU A 349 -20.14 12.34 -9.33
C LEU A 349 -19.92 13.00 -10.69
N GLN A 350 -19.30 12.26 -11.60
CA GLN A 350 -19.28 12.56 -13.03
C GLN A 350 -19.93 11.42 -13.80
N VAL A 351 -20.77 11.72 -14.78
CA VAL A 351 -21.40 10.73 -15.67
C VAL A 351 -20.98 11.04 -17.10
N MET A 352 -20.33 10.09 -17.76
CA MET A 352 -19.71 10.24 -19.08
C MET A 352 -20.17 9.15 -20.04
N PRO A 353 -21.35 9.27 -20.68
CA PRO A 353 -21.83 8.28 -21.64
C PRO A 353 -20.93 8.19 -22.89
N HIS A 354 -20.69 6.98 -23.35
CA HIS A 354 -19.89 6.68 -24.55
C HIS A 354 -20.70 5.88 -25.56
N PRO A 355 -20.52 6.11 -26.88
CA PRO A 355 -21.14 5.31 -27.93
C PRO A 355 -20.73 3.83 -27.80
N GLU A 356 -21.62 2.92 -28.17
CA GLU A 356 -21.36 1.47 -28.15
C GLU A 356 -20.18 1.06 -29.04
N SER A 357 -19.93 1.81 -30.11
CA SER A 357 -18.84 1.56 -31.06
C SER A 357 -17.45 1.85 -30.46
N THR A 358 -17.36 2.63 -29.37
CA THR A 358 -16.09 2.99 -28.71
C THR A 358 -15.38 1.73 -28.20
N ALA A 359 -14.08 1.62 -28.34
CA ALA A 359 -13.35 0.52 -27.74
C ALA A 359 -13.35 0.64 -26.19
N PHE A 360 -13.47 -0.47 -25.48
CA PHE A 360 -13.59 -0.45 -24.00
C PHE A 360 -12.40 0.25 -23.33
N GLY A 361 -11.18 0.04 -23.85
CA GLY A 361 -10.00 0.73 -23.37
C GLY A 361 -10.07 2.25 -23.55
N ASP A 362 -10.70 2.74 -24.61
CA ASP A 362 -10.89 4.19 -24.82
C ASP A 362 -11.91 4.79 -23.85
N VAL A 363 -12.96 4.02 -23.50
CA VAL A 363 -13.93 4.41 -22.46
C VAL A 363 -13.23 4.57 -21.11
N LEU A 364 -12.45 3.57 -20.70
CA LEU A 364 -11.66 3.63 -19.44
C LEU A 364 -10.64 4.77 -19.48
N HIS A 365 -9.94 4.94 -20.62
CA HIS A 365 -8.95 6.00 -20.76
C HIS A 365 -9.57 7.39 -20.61
N ALA A 366 -10.72 7.63 -21.27
CA ALA A 366 -11.44 8.90 -21.17
C ALA A 366 -11.91 9.18 -19.73
N ALA A 367 -12.50 8.19 -19.07
CA ALA A 367 -12.95 8.30 -17.69
C ALA A 367 -11.78 8.57 -16.72
N CYS A 368 -10.66 7.86 -16.86
CA CYS A 368 -9.45 8.14 -16.06
C CYS A 368 -8.85 9.53 -16.31
N ARG A 369 -8.98 10.07 -17.51
CA ARG A 369 -8.51 11.43 -17.81
C ARG A 369 -9.39 12.51 -17.19
N ALA A 370 -10.68 12.26 -17.08
CA ALA A 370 -11.64 13.17 -16.46
C ALA A 370 -11.55 13.16 -14.91
N ALA A 371 -11.12 12.04 -14.35
CA ALA A 371 -10.98 11.85 -12.92
C ALA A 371 -10.05 12.88 -12.26
N GLY A 372 -10.51 13.45 -11.13
CA GLY A 372 -9.80 14.49 -10.36
C GLY A 372 -8.87 13.93 -9.27
N GLY A 373 -9.08 12.69 -8.82
CA GLY A 373 -8.34 12.08 -7.70
C GLY A 373 -6.85 11.88 -7.96
N ASP A 374 -6.08 11.74 -6.90
CA ASP A 374 -4.64 11.45 -6.95
C ASP A 374 -4.36 10.00 -7.31
N VAL A 375 -5.25 9.11 -6.88
CA VAL A 375 -5.27 7.69 -7.21
C VAL A 375 -6.59 7.32 -7.88
N LEU A 376 -6.52 6.41 -8.83
CA LEU A 376 -7.65 5.94 -9.62
C LEU A 376 -7.88 4.47 -9.34
N LEU A 377 -9.11 4.10 -8.96
CA LEU A 377 -9.52 2.73 -8.72
C LEU A 377 -10.52 2.29 -9.80
N LYS A 378 -10.15 1.30 -10.60
CA LYS A 378 -11.11 0.64 -11.47
C LYS A 378 -11.96 -0.32 -10.65
N MET A 379 -13.30 -0.19 -10.74
CA MET A 379 -14.26 -1.16 -10.23
C MET A 379 -15.09 -1.73 -11.37
N ASP A 380 -15.44 -3.02 -11.29
CA ASP A 380 -16.31 -3.69 -12.23
C ASP A 380 -17.77 -3.61 -11.73
N ASP A 381 -18.72 -3.66 -12.64
CA ASP A 381 -20.12 -3.38 -12.37
C ASP A 381 -20.94 -4.58 -11.83
N ASP A 382 -20.36 -5.78 -11.85
CA ASP A 382 -21.02 -7.03 -11.48
C ASP A 382 -20.39 -7.76 -10.28
N ASP A 383 -19.31 -7.24 -9.73
CA ASP A 383 -18.59 -7.83 -8.59
C ASP A 383 -19.05 -7.25 -7.25
N TRP A 384 -18.89 -8.04 -6.18
CA TRP A 384 -19.14 -7.54 -4.81
C TRP A 384 -17.87 -6.97 -4.19
N TYR A 385 -18.03 -5.83 -3.56
CA TYR A 385 -16.96 -5.15 -2.82
C TYR A 385 -17.40 -4.93 -1.38
N GLY A 386 -16.55 -5.29 -0.42
CA GLY A 386 -16.77 -4.97 0.99
C GLY A 386 -16.62 -3.46 1.27
N PRO A 387 -17.11 -2.97 2.41
CA PRO A 387 -17.13 -1.55 2.70
C PRO A 387 -15.73 -0.93 2.92
N ASP A 388 -14.74 -1.73 3.20
CA ASP A 388 -13.36 -1.26 3.48
C ASP A 388 -12.39 -1.44 2.30
N VAL A 389 -12.85 -1.87 1.12
CA VAL A 389 -11.96 -2.20 -0.02
C VAL A 389 -11.09 -1.01 -0.42
N VAL A 390 -11.69 0.18 -0.56
CA VAL A 390 -10.93 1.40 -0.93
C VAL A 390 -9.92 1.74 0.16
N ALA A 391 -10.34 1.70 1.42
CA ALA A 391 -9.46 1.97 2.56
C ALA A 391 -8.32 0.94 2.69
N ASP A 392 -8.58 -0.34 2.43
CA ASP A 392 -7.55 -1.39 2.43
C ASP A 392 -6.51 -1.18 1.33
N LEU A 393 -6.95 -0.81 0.13
CA LEU A 393 -6.05 -0.48 -0.97
C LEU A 393 -5.19 0.75 -0.64
N LEU A 394 -5.75 1.76 0.02
CA LEU A 394 -4.99 2.93 0.50
C LEU A 394 -3.97 2.55 1.58
N ARG A 395 -4.34 1.69 2.54
CA ARG A 395 -3.40 1.15 3.55
C ARG A 395 -2.29 0.34 2.87
N ALA A 396 -2.65 -0.53 1.93
CA ALA A 396 -1.70 -1.33 1.17
C ALA A 396 -0.70 -0.45 0.40
N ARG A 397 -1.18 0.62 -0.21
CA ARG A 397 -0.33 1.62 -0.87
C ARG A 397 0.61 2.31 0.14
N ALA A 398 0.12 2.66 1.32
CA ALA A 398 0.92 3.35 2.33
C ALA A 398 2.09 2.50 2.83
N TYR A 399 1.84 1.23 3.20
CA TYR A 399 2.90 0.38 3.73
C TYR A 399 3.79 -0.26 2.66
N SER A 400 3.25 -0.60 1.49
CA SER A 400 4.06 -1.18 0.41
C SER A 400 4.82 -0.12 -0.38
N GLY A 401 4.28 1.11 -0.49
CA GLY A 401 4.78 2.17 -1.35
C GLY A 401 4.71 1.83 -2.84
N ALA A 402 3.89 0.86 -3.23
CA ALA A 402 3.70 0.51 -4.63
C ALA A 402 2.83 1.56 -5.35
N GLU A 403 3.14 1.80 -6.60
CA GLU A 403 2.42 2.73 -7.47
C GLU A 403 1.09 2.19 -7.96
N LEU A 404 0.98 0.85 -8.06
CA LEU A 404 -0.26 0.14 -8.33
C LEU A 404 -0.49 -0.90 -7.23
N VAL A 405 -1.66 -0.87 -6.61
CA VAL A 405 -2.09 -1.87 -5.64
C VAL A 405 -3.41 -2.50 -6.09
N GLY A 406 -3.65 -3.73 -5.71
CA GLY A 406 -4.90 -4.43 -6.00
C GLY A 406 -5.05 -5.69 -5.19
N MET A 407 -6.18 -6.36 -5.35
CA MET A 407 -6.49 -7.64 -4.73
C MET A 407 -6.33 -8.78 -5.75
N ALA A 408 -6.17 -10.01 -5.29
CA ALA A 408 -6.39 -11.16 -6.15
C ALA A 408 -7.89 -11.44 -6.27
N ALA A 409 -8.31 -12.13 -7.32
CA ALA A 409 -9.62 -12.75 -7.33
C ALA A 409 -9.50 -14.13 -6.64
N GLU A 410 -9.60 -14.17 -5.32
CA GLU A 410 -9.57 -15.41 -4.56
C GLU A 410 -10.96 -16.01 -4.38
N LEU A 411 -11.95 -15.17 -4.06
CA LEU A 411 -13.33 -15.59 -3.93
C LEU A 411 -14.07 -15.39 -5.25
N HIS A 412 -14.69 -16.46 -5.74
CA HIS A 412 -15.53 -16.48 -6.93
C HIS A 412 -16.89 -17.05 -6.60
N TYR A 413 -17.95 -16.39 -7.01
CA TYR A 413 -19.29 -16.97 -7.02
C TYR A 413 -19.67 -17.37 -8.45
N LEU A 414 -19.80 -18.66 -8.67
CA LEU A 414 -20.19 -19.27 -9.93
C LEU A 414 -21.71 -19.37 -9.96
N SER A 415 -22.39 -18.36 -10.51
CA SER A 415 -23.84 -18.25 -10.42
C SER A 415 -24.59 -19.33 -11.20
N GLY A 416 -23.97 -19.92 -12.22
CA GLY A 416 -24.58 -21.04 -12.98
C GLY A 416 -24.60 -22.35 -12.20
N GLU A 417 -23.67 -22.53 -11.27
CA GLU A 417 -23.51 -23.74 -10.44
C GLU A 417 -23.98 -23.51 -9.00
N ASP A 418 -24.38 -22.30 -8.65
CA ASP A 418 -24.68 -21.89 -7.29
C ASP A 418 -23.58 -22.34 -6.31
N LEU A 419 -22.32 -21.96 -6.62
CA LEU A 419 -21.14 -22.43 -5.93
C LEU A 419 -20.18 -21.26 -5.64
N THR A 420 -19.71 -21.15 -4.39
CA THR A 420 -18.62 -20.25 -4.05
C THR A 420 -17.31 -21.02 -3.99
N VAL A 421 -16.26 -20.46 -4.59
CA VAL A 421 -14.92 -21.06 -4.67
C VAL A 421 -13.89 -20.11 -4.11
N LYS A 422 -13.08 -20.56 -3.14
CA LYS A 422 -11.85 -19.86 -2.74
C LYS A 422 -10.66 -20.50 -3.44
N ARG A 423 -9.94 -19.68 -4.18
CA ARG A 423 -8.71 -20.07 -4.89
C ARG A 423 -7.49 -19.50 -4.16
N GLY A 424 -6.39 -20.25 -4.15
CA GLY A 424 -5.15 -19.82 -3.55
C GLY A 424 -4.38 -18.83 -4.42
N HIS A 425 -4.11 -17.69 -3.88
CA HIS A 425 -3.13 -16.72 -4.40
C HIS A 425 -2.21 -16.30 -3.27
N ALA A 426 -0.93 -16.02 -3.60
CA ALA A 426 -0.08 -15.33 -2.65
C ALA A 426 -0.61 -13.91 -2.48
N VAL A 427 -0.85 -13.49 -1.25
CA VAL A 427 -1.30 -12.15 -0.88
C VAL A 427 -0.23 -11.45 -0.06
N GLU A 428 -0.41 -10.17 0.20
CA GLU A 428 0.56 -9.33 0.92
C GLU A 428 1.96 -9.45 0.32
N CYS A 429 2.04 -9.34 -0.99
CA CYS A 429 3.30 -9.46 -1.71
C CYS A 429 3.32 -8.58 -2.96
N TYR A 430 4.52 -8.26 -3.41
CA TYR A 430 4.68 -7.67 -4.71
C TYR A 430 4.41 -8.73 -5.78
N ALA A 431 3.72 -8.34 -6.83
CA ALA A 431 3.22 -9.26 -7.85
C ALA A 431 3.22 -8.60 -9.23
N SER A 432 3.12 -9.40 -10.27
CA SER A 432 2.92 -8.91 -11.64
C SER A 432 1.45 -8.83 -12.04
N PHE A 433 0.55 -9.31 -11.17
CA PHE A 433 -0.87 -9.43 -11.46
C PHE A 433 -1.74 -9.13 -10.23
N VAL A 434 -2.83 -8.38 -10.45
CA VAL A 434 -3.96 -8.14 -9.55
C VAL A 434 -5.25 -8.21 -10.35
N ALA A 435 -6.39 -8.42 -9.68
CA ALA A 435 -7.70 -8.47 -10.34
C ALA A 435 -8.07 -7.12 -10.95
N GLY A 436 -8.59 -7.12 -12.17
CA GLY A 436 -8.90 -5.92 -12.94
C GLY A 436 -9.88 -4.98 -12.24
N GLY A 437 -10.89 -5.54 -11.55
CA GLY A 437 -11.87 -4.77 -10.78
C GLY A 437 -11.36 -4.17 -9.47
N THR A 438 -10.07 -4.33 -9.13
CA THR A 438 -9.49 -3.83 -7.88
C THR A 438 -8.21 -3.00 -8.08
N MET A 439 -7.92 -2.60 -9.30
CA MET A 439 -6.69 -1.90 -9.65
C MET A 439 -6.75 -0.44 -9.19
N MET A 440 -6.02 -0.12 -8.12
CA MET A 440 -5.76 1.25 -7.67
C MET A 440 -4.37 1.67 -8.12
N ILE A 441 -4.29 2.72 -8.92
CA ILE A 441 -3.03 3.22 -9.51
C ILE A 441 -2.86 4.72 -9.28
N GLU A 442 -1.64 5.17 -9.04
CA GLU A 442 -1.32 6.59 -9.04
C GLU A 442 -1.63 7.23 -10.39
N ARG A 443 -2.39 8.33 -10.39
CA ARG A 443 -2.75 9.05 -11.62
C ARG A 443 -1.52 9.48 -12.43
N ALA A 444 -0.44 9.87 -11.74
CA ALA A 444 0.81 10.24 -12.38
C ALA A 444 1.42 9.07 -13.15
N VAL A 445 1.46 7.88 -12.55
CA VAL A 445 1.98 6.66 -13.16
C VAL A 445 1.11 6.22 -14.34
N LEU A 446 -0.24 6.27 -14.19
CA LEU A 446 -1.14 5.96 -15.28
C LEU A 446 -0.90 6.86 -16.51
N ARG A 447 -0.67 8.16 -16.28
CA ARG A 447 -0.34 9.11 -17.36
C ARG A 447 1.02 8.81 -17.99
N GLU A 448 2.02 8.46 -17.20
CA GLU A 448 3.36 8.13 -17.66
C GLU A 448 3.38 6.91 -18.58
N VAL A 449 2.59 5.89 -18.26
CA VAL A 449 2.48 4.68 -19.11
C VAL A 449 1.54 4.86 -20.31
N GLY A 450 0.94 6.05 -20.46
CA GLY A 450 0.06 6.41 -21.57
C GLY A 450 -1.39 5.96 -21.39
N GLY A 451 -1.80 5.57 -20.18
CA GLY A 451 -3.17 5.17 -19.85
C GLY A 451 -3.58 3.80 -20.42
N TYR A 452 -4.88 3.58 -20.49
CA TYR A 452 -5.43 2.35 -21.10
C TYR A 452 -5.26 2.37 -22.62
N ARG A 453 -4.96 1.20 -23.20
CA ARG A 453 -4.81 1.03 -24.65
C ARG A 453 -6.18 0.92 -25.33
N SER A 454 -6.26 1.39 -26.59
CA SER A 454 -7.47 1.30 -27.42
C SER A 454 -7.72 -0.14 -27.88
N VAL A 455 -8.19 -0.98 -26.97
CA VAL A 455 -8.51 -2.38 -27.23
C VAL A 455 -9.86 -2.73 -26.63
N ARG A 456 -10.49 -3.79 -27.14
CA ARG A 456 -11.81 -4.26 -26.67
C ARG A 456 -11.72 -5.28 -25.55
N LYS A 457 -10.62 -6.03 -25.46
CA LYS A 457 -10.33 -7.06 -24.44
C LYS A 457 -8.91 -6.92 -23.91
N PHE A 458 -8.62 -7.52 -22.75
CA PHE A 458 -7.29 -7.54 -22.12
C PHE A 458 -6.75 -6.16 -21.69
N VAL A 459 -7.63 -5.19 -21.45
CA VAL A 459 -7.26 -3.83 -21.06
C VAL A 459 -6.39 -3.82 -19.80
N ASP A 460 -6.75 -4.63 -18.81
CA ASP A 460 -6.07 -4.72 -17.51
C ASP A 460 -4.68 -5.37 -17.66
N ALA A 461 -4.58 -6.47 -18.40
CA ALA A 461 -3.30 -7.15 -18.64
C ALA A 461 -2.30 -6.24 -19.37
N GLN A 462 -2.77 -5.44 -20.33
CA GLN A 462 -1.92 -4.49 -21.04
C GLN A 462 -1.45 -3.34 -20.13
N LEU A 463 -2.34 -2.85 -19.25
CA LEU A 463 -1.96 -1.82 -18.28
C LEU A 463 -0.92 -2.37 -17.28
N LEU A 464 -1.13 -3.56 -16.71
CA LEU A 464 -0.16 -4.20 -15.80
C LEU A 464 1.20 -4.40 -16.48
N ALA A 465 1.21 -4.84 -17.74
CA ALA A 465 2.44 -4.99 -18.52
C ALA A 465 3.15 -3.64 -18.74
N ALA A 466 2.40 -2.57 -19.03
CA ALA A 466 2.95 -1.23 -19.22
C ALA A 466 3.53 -0.66 -17.92
N VAL A 467 2.83 -0.82 -16.80
CA VAL A 467 3.27 -0.42 -15.45
C VAL A 467 4.57 -1.15 -15.08
N THR A 468 4.61 -2.47 -15.28
CA THR A 468 5.81 -3.28 -15.05
C THR A 468 6.98 -2.85 -15.95
N ALA A 469 6.71 -2.59 -17.23
CA ALA A 469 7.74 -2.14 -18.18
C ALA A 469 8.30 -0.76 -17.84
N ALA A 470 7.48 0.11 -17.24
CA ALA A 470 7.91 1.41 -16.73
C ALA A 470 8.74 1.30 -15.44
N GLY A 471 8.82 0.12 -14.81
CA GLY A 471 9.55 -0.11 -13.57
C GLY A 471 8.80 0.28 -12.30
N ALA A 472 7.49 0.50 -12.41
CA ALA A 472 6.63 0.76 -11.26
C ALA A 472 6.29 -0.56 -10.54
N ALA A 473 6.14 -0.50 -9.23
CA ALA A 473 5.81 -1.65 -8.40
C ALA A 473 4.31 -1.95 -8.42
N ILE A 474 3.96 -3.23 -8.47
CA ILE A 474 2.61 -3.73 -8.30
C ILE A 474 2.57 -4.52 -7.00
N PHE A 475 1.64 -4.19 -6.11
CA PHE A 475 1.45 -4.89 -4.85
C PHE A 475 0.06 -5.53 -4.78
N ARG A 476 0.03 -6.77 -4.33
CA ARG A 476 -1.20 -7.52 -4.15
C ARG A 476 -1.48 -7.71 -2.67
N THR A 477 -2.51 -7.02 -2.18
CA THR A 477 -2.97 -7.13 -0.79
C THR A 477 -3.97 -8.29 -0.62
N GLN A 478 -4.46 -8.48 0.60
CA GLN A 478 -5.51 -9.44 0.93
C GLN A 478 -6.76 -9.25 0.05
N SER A 479 -7.52 -10.31 -0.15
CA SER A 479 -8.63 -10.32 -1.12
C SER A 479 -10.00 -10.55 -0.50
N LEU A 480 -10.10 -10.60 0.82
CA LEU A 480 -11.34 -10.99 1.52
C LEU A 480 -12.45 -9.93 1.44
N GLY A 481 -12.11 -8.72 0.99
CA GLY A 481 -13.08 -7.68 0.68
C GLY A 481 -13.64 -7.72 -0.75
N TYR A 482 -13.21 -8.65 -1.60
CA TYR A 482 -13.60 -8.72 -3.00
C TYR A 482 -14.06 -10.12 -3.39
N LEU A 483 -15.22 -10.21 -4.04
CA LEU A 483 -15.77 -11.44 -4.57
C LEU A 483 -16.18 -11.23 -6.02
N LEU A 484 -15.55 -11.99 -6.91
CA LEU A 484 -15.80 -11.96 -8.34
C LEU A 484 -17.06 -12.77 -8.67
N ARG A 485 -18.00 -12.15 -9.41
CA ARG A 485 -19.16 -12.84 -9.96
C ARG A 485 -18.81 -13.51 -11.28
N ARG A 486 -19.14 -14.77 -11.43
CA ARG A 486 -19.04 -15.49 -12.68
C ARG A 486 -20.42 -15.96 -13.14
N ASN A 487 -21.00 -15.22 -14.10
CA ASN A 487 -22.26 -15.62 -14.74
C ASN A 487 -21.97 -16.64 -15.86
N PRO A 488 -22.95 -17.46 -16.27
CA PRO A 488 -22.79 -18.43 -17.37
C PRO A 488 -22.44 -17.78 -18.71
N THR A 489 -22.88 -16.52 -18.91
CA THR A 489 -22.71 -15.77 -20.17
C THR A 489 -22.44 -14.30 -19.88
N GLY A 490 -21.92 -13.56 -20.88
CA GLY A 490 -21.82 -12.09 -20.82
C GLY A 490 -20.50 -11.54 -20.28
N HIS A 491 -19.50 -12.37 -20.03
CA HIS A 491 -18.18 -11.91 -19.60
C HIS A 491 -17.24 -11.55 -20.75
N THR A 492 -16.35 -10.58 -20.50
CA THR A 492 -15.23 -10.27 -21.40
C THR A 492 -14.09 -11.27 -21.26
N TRP A 493 -14.01 -11.98 -20.14
CA TRP A 493 -13.02 -13.01 -19.84
C TRP A 493 -13.66 -14.41 -19.91
N ASP A 494 -13.28 -15.16 -20.94
CA ASP A 494 -13.79 -16.52 -21.21
C ASP A 494 -12.93 -17.59 -20.51
N ALA A 495 -12.88 -17.57 -19.16
CA ALA A 495 -12.27 -18.69 -18.45
C ALA A 495 -13.24 -19.88 -18.41
N ASP A 496 -12.73 -21.05 -18.77
CA ASP A 496 -13.45 -22.30 -18.63
C ASP A 496 -13.73 -22.60 -17.14
N LEU A 497 -14.88 -23.20 -16.86
CA LEU A 497 -15.24 -23.68 -15.53
C LEU A 497 -14.17 -24.63 -14.97
N ALA A 498 -13.59 -25.47 -15.83
CA ALA A 498 -12.48 -26.35 -15.46
C ALA A 498 -11.24 -25.59 -14.93
N TYR A 499 -10.96 -24.39 -15.47
CA TYR A 499 -9.88 -23.53 -14.95
C TYR A 499 -10.22 -22.95 -13.56
N LEU A 500 -11.48 -22.59 -13.34
CA LEU A 500 -11.92 -22.04 -12.06
C LEU A 500 -11.95 -23.10 -10.95
N LEU A 501 -12.29 -24.33 -11.31
CA LEU A 501 -12.36 -25.49 -10.43
C LEU A 501 -11.08 -26.34 -10.42
N ASP A 502 -9.97 -25.86 -10.98
CA ASP A 502 -8.70 -26.58 -10.97
C ASP A 502 -8.29 -26.96 -9.53
N PRO A 503 -8.23 -28.25 -9.17
CA PRO A 503 -7.96 -28.72 -7.81
C PRO A 503 -6.59 -28.27 -7.27
N SER A 504 -5.64 -27.95 -8.15
CA SER A 504 -4.32 -27.46 -7.75
C SER A 504 -4.37 -26.01 -7.23
N ARG A 505 -5.46 -25.28 -7.48
CA ARG A 505 -5.65 -23.88 -7.12
C ARG A 505 -6.82 -23.65 -6.16
N VAL A 506 -7.80 -24.57 -6.13
CA VAL A 506 -8.96 -24.49 -5.25
C VAL A 506 -8.53 -24.86 -3.83
N GLN A 507 -8.74 -23.95 -2.89
CA GLN A 507 -8.50 -24.19 -1.46
C GLN A 507 -9.76 -24.69 -0.76
N ARG A 508 -10.92 -24.16 -1.15
CA ARG A 508 -12.20 -24.50 -0.53
C ARG A 508 -13.36 -24.18 -1.48
N THR A 509 -14.45 -24.91 -1.34
CA THR A 509 -15.74 -24.69 -2.02
C THR A 509 -16.87 -24.71 -1.03
N TRP A 510 -17.93 -23.96 -1.32
CA TRP A 510 -19.18 -23.94 -0.57
C TRP A 510 -20.37 -23.94 -1.54
N ASP A 511 -21.37 -24.75 -1.25
CA ASP A 511 -22.64 -24.67 -1.96
C ASP A 511 -23.31 -23.33 -1.65
N GLY A 512 -23.86 -22.67 -2.68
CA GLY A 512 -24.47 -21.36 -2.57
C GLY A 512 -23.47 -20.18 -2.47
N PHE A 513 -24.04 -19.02 -2.18
CA PHE A 513 -23.31 -17.77 -2.03
C PHE A 513 -22.67 -17.67 -0.63
N HIS A 514 -21.35 -17.69 -0.57
CA HIS A 514 -20.58 -17.71 0.68
C HIS A 514 -19.45 -16.65 0.70
N PRO A 515 -19.78 -15.38 0.94
CA PRO A 515 -18.79 -14.30 1.02
C PRO A 515 -17.98 -14.38 2.30
N SER A 516 -16.81 -13.73 2.33
CA SER A 516 -16.12 -13.43 3.58
C SER A 516 -16.99 -12.53 4.48
N ARG A 517 -16.88 -12.72 5.80
CA ARG A 517 -17.60 -11.87 6.78
C ARG A 517 -17.19 -10.38 6.68
N LEU A 518 -16.02 -10.08 6.11
CA LEU A 518 -15.54 -8.71 5.91
C LEU A 518 -16.30 -7.95 4.81
N MET A 519 -17.13 -8.62 4.03
CA MET A 519 -17.83 -8.03 2.90
C MET A 519 -19.13 -7.32 3.31
N GLU A 520 -19.71 -7.66 4.46
CA GLU A 520 -20.94 -7.05 4.99
C GLU A 520 -22.01 -6.95 3.89
N ILE A 521 -22.39 -8.09 3.31
CA ILE A 521 -23.33 -8.13 2.16
C ILE A 521 -24.74 -7.76 2.63
N ALA A 522 -25.33 -6.76 2.01
CA ALA A 522 -26.73 -6.37 2.23
C ALA A 522 -27.69 -7.38 1.59
N VAL A 523 -28.91 -7.49 2.12
CA VAL A 523 -29.90 -8.46 1.63
C VAL A 523 -30.26 -8.21 0.15
N GLU A 524 -30.36 -6.93 -0.24
CA GLU A 524 -30.62 -6.50 -1.61
C GLU A 524 -29.47 -6.79 -2.60
N ASP A 525 -28.30 -7.10 -2.11
CA ASP A 525 -27.12 -7.45 -2.92
C ASP A 525 -26.87 -8.97 -3.02
N LEU A 526 -27.71 -9.78 -2.36
CA LEU A 526 -27.64 -11.23 -2.51
C LEU A 526 -27.91 -11.65 -3.96
N PRO A 527 -27.24 -12.69 -4.47
CA PRO A 527 -27.59 -13.24 -5.76
C PRO A 527 -29.02 -13.78 -5.72
N GLY A 528 -29.83 -13.41 -6.74
CA GLY A 528 -31.22 -13.87 -6.89
C GLY A 528 -31.31 -15.30 -7.39
#